data_596c43184bd88e6506358d5c3213bf48
#
_entry.id   596c43184bd88e6506358d5c3213bf48
#
_cell.length_a   1.000
_cell.length_b   1.000
_cell.length_c   1.000
_cell.angle_alpha   90.00
_cell.angle_beta   90.00
_cell.angle_gamma   90.00
#
_symmetry.space_group_name_H-M   'P 1'
#
loop_
_entity.id
_entity.type
_entity.pdbx_description
1 polymer ?
#
loop_
_entity_poly.entity_id
_entity_poly.type
_entity_poly.pdbx_seq_one_letter_code
_entity_poly.pdbx_strand_id
1 'polypeptide(L)'
;SDVVTVEGQKWTYPPFKLTTAGDRYYGRGTTDMKGFLASMLALASRINDKKLSKPLALLISYDEEIGCVGLQQMKAQLAPLLRAPQLCIVGEPTEMKIALGHKGKTAYRATFTGQAGHSSLAPQFDNALHIAADFMSGLRNMQNQLAKSGPFDFDYDIPYTTIHVGKLSGGEALNIVPNHAEMLFEIRHLEAQNTDDLIIHIDAIARRFEKNNGVQAVGIEIINAYPYFEMKSNHELIKKLISITNTDKIKVDFGTEAG
;
A
#
# COMPACT_ATOMS: atom_id res chain seq x y z
N SER A 1 12.31 -4.52 11.03
CA SER A 1 10.90 -4.59 10.64
C SER A 1 10.07 -3.93 11.73
N ASP A 2 9.31 -2.96 11.36
CA ASP A 2 8.30 -2.26 12.14
C ASP A 2 7.03 -3.12 12.25
N VAL A 3 5.98 -2.59 12.81
CA VAL A 3 4.70 -3.29 12.94
C VAL A 3 3.56 -2.26 13.01
N VAL A 4 2.38 -2.62 12.50
CA VAL A 4 1.19 -1.78 12.62
C VAL A 4 0.73 -1.61 14.06
N THR A 5 0.01 -0.52 14.34
CA THR A 5 -0.55 -0.22 15.67
C THR A 5 -1.52 -1.31 16.15
N VAL A 6 -1.70 -1.40 17.45
CA VAL A 6 -2.68 -2.31 18.10
C VAL A 6 -3.90 -1.58 18.66
N GLU A 7 -3.97 -0.27 18.47
CA GLU A 7 -5.07 0.55 18.98
C GLU A 7 -6.42 0.09 18.45
N GLY A 8 -7.43 0.04 19.34
CA GLY A 8 -8.76 -0.43 18.99
C GLY A 8 -8.93 -1.92 18.77
N GLN A 9 -7.88 -2.73 18.91
CA GLN A 9 -7.91 -4.18 18.72
C GLN A 9 -8.05 -4.94 20.03
N LYS A 10 -8.83 -6.03 20.02
CA LYS A 10 -8.92 -6.96 21.14
C LYS A 10 -7.89 -8.08 20.97
N TRP A 11 -7.06 -8.30 21.98
CA TRP A 11 -6.02 -9.30 21.97
C TRP A 11 -6.25 -10.36 23.05
N THR A 12 -6.09 -11.65 22.71
CA THR A 12 -6.13 -12.76 23.66
C THR A 12 -4.90 -12.79 24.55
N TYR A 13 -3.73 -12.44 23.99
CA TYR A 13 -2.46 -12.32 24.71
C TYR A 13 -1.91 -10.90 24.55
N PRO A 14 -1.06 -10.41 25.46
CA PRO A 14 -0.45 -9.09 25.34
C PRO A 14 0.28 -8.95 24.00
N PRO A 15 -0.04 -7.94 23.15
CA PRO A 15 0.47 -7.87 21.77
C PRO A 15 1.99 -7.68 21.68
N PHE A 16 2.62 -7.01 22.63
CA PHE A 16 4.07 -6.74 22.65
C PHE A 16 4.87 -7.67 23.59
N LYS A 17 4.26 -8.79 23.99
CA LYS A 17 4.93 -9.86 24.73
C LYS A 17 4.82 -11.15 23.96
N LEU A 18 5.96 -11.71 23.51
CA LEU A 18 5.96 -13.01 22.86
C LEU A 18 5.39 -14.07 23.80
N THR A 19 4.29 -14.68 23.42
CA THR A 19 3.61 -15.72 24.19
C THR A 19 3.62 -17.02 23.41
N THR A 20 4.07 -18.11 24.04
CA THR A 20 3.99 -19.47 23.49
C THR A 20 2.77 -20.17 24.04
N ALA A 21 1.90 -20.67 23.16
CA ALA A 21 0.75 -21.48 23.54
C ALA A 21 0.59 -22.63 22.54
N GLY A 22 0.70 -23.84 23.02
CA GLY A 22 0.81 -25.04 22.19
C GLY A 22 2.07 -24.99 21.31
N ASP A 23 1.89 -25.18 20.03
CA ASP A 23 2.93 -25.13 18.99
C ASP A 23 3.08 -23.76 18.30
N ARG A 24 2.47 -22.70 18.86
CA ARG A 24 2.39 -21.38 18.23
C ARG A 24 2.98 -20.27 19.10
N TYR A 25 3.48 -19.26 18.40
CA TYR A 25 3.92 -17.99 18.99
C TYR A 25 2.87 -16.91 18.72
N TYR A 26 2.51 -16.13 19.73
CA TYR A 26 1.54 -15.06 19.67
C TYR A 26 2.21 -13.73 20.03
N GLY A 27 1.90 -12.69 19.25
CA GLY A 27 2.33 -11.32 19.46
C GLY A 27 2.25 -10.51 18.18
N ARG A 28 2.19 -9.19 18.29
CA ARG A 28 2.24 -8.29 17.13
C ARG A 28 3.60 -8.45 16.43
N GLY A 29 3.55 -8.67 15.09
CA GLY A 29 4.75 -8.84 14.27
C GLY A 29 5.33 -10.26 14.27
N THR A 30 4.74 -11.26 14.96
CA THR A 30 5.25 -12.64 14.91
C THR A 30 5.12 -13.22 13.51
N THR A 31 4.02 -12.97 12.82
CA THR A 31 3.78 -13.40 11.43
C THR A 31 4.35 -12.40 10.46
N ASP A 32 4.08 -11.12 10.67
CA ASP A 32 4.47 -10.02 9.80
C ASP A 32 5.47 -9.09 10.52
N MET A 33 6.81 -9.24 10.28
CA MET A 33 7.40 -10.48 9.72
C MET A 33 8.62 -10.91 10.54
N LYS A 34 8.57 -10.67 11.89
CA LYS A 34 9.72 -10.99 12.79
C LYS A 34 10.02 -12.49 12.85
N GLY A 35 9.03 -13.35 12.57
CA GLY A 35 9.24 -14.78 12.43
C GLY A 35 10.17 -15.14 11.27
N PHE A 36 10.01 -14.47 10.12
CA PHE A 36 10.94 -14.61 9.00
C PHE A 36 12.34 -14.13 9.36
N LEU A 37 12.47 -12.94 9.99
CA LEU A 37 13.76 -12.43 10.44
C LEU A 37 14.47 -13.40 11.40
N ALA A 38 13.76 -13.95 12.37
CA ALA A 38 14.30 -14.95 13.29
C ALA A 38 14.80 -16.19 12.54
N SER A 39 14.05 -16.68 11.55
CA SER A 39 14.43 -17.81 10.70
C SER A 39 15.70 -17.51 9.90
N MET A 40 15.83 -16.30 9.34
CA MET A 40 17.02 -15.87 8.60
C MET A 40 18.26 -15.78 9.48
N LEU A 41 18.14 -15.24 10.69
CA LEU A 41 19.24 -15.17 11.66
C LEU A 41 19.67 -16.58 12.10
N ALA A 42 18.71 -17.46 12.34
CA ALA A 42 19.01 -18.87 12.67
C ALA A 42 19.69 -19.60 11.51
N LEU A 43 19.27 -19.33 10.25
CA LEU A 43 19.94 -19.83 9.05
C LEU A 43 21.38 -19.31 8.98
N ALA A 44 21.59 -18.02 9.14
CA ALA A 44 22.92 -17.39 9.09
C ALA A 44 23.88 -18.04 10.08
N SER A 45 23.43 -18.30 11.33
CA SER A 45 24.27 -18.97 12.36
C SER A 45 24.66 -20.39 11.97
N ARG A 46 23.77 -21.13 11.27
CA ARG A 46 24.03 -22.53 10.84
C ARG A 46 24.95 -22.67 9.64
N ILE A 47 25.01 -21.65 8.80
CA ILE A 47 25.81 -21.67 7.57
C ILE A 47 27.16 -20.98 7.72
N ASN A 48 27.42 -20.30 8.83
CA ASN A 48 28.62 -19.50 9.06
C ASN A 48 29.94 -20.27 8.80
N ASP A 49 29.97 -21.56 9.17
CA ASP A 49 31.14 -22.44 8.97
C ASP A 49 31.11 -23.20 7.64
N LYS A 50 30.12 -22.98 6.79
CA LYS A 50 29.97 -23.67 5.51
C LYS A 50 30.53 -22.84 4.36
N LYS A 51 31.26 -23.46 3.46
CA LYS A 51 31.67 -22.83 2.20
C LYS A 51 30.48 -22.72 1.28
N LEU A 52 29.95 -21.52 1.12
CA LEU A 52 28.92 -21.21 0.12
C LEU A 52 29.59 -21.01 -1.24
N SER A 53 29.00 -21.54 -2.32
CA SER A 53 29.45 -21.31 -3.68
C SER A 53 29.13 -19.88 -4.16
N LYS A 54 28.14 -19.21 -3.52
CA LYS A 54 27.74 -17.84 -3.78
C LYS A 54 27.41 -17.15 -2.46
N PRO A 55 27.63 -15.83 -2.35
CA PRO A 55 27.33 -15.10 -1.14
C PRO A 55 25.82 -15.09 -0.85
N LEU A 56 25.48 -15.14 0.43
CA LEU A 56 24.14 -14.85 0.96
C LEU A 56 24.18 -13.48 1.61
N ALA A 57 23.27 -12.59 1.21
CA ALA A 57 23.06 -11.30 1.82
C ALA A 57 21.73 -11.32 2.59
N LEU A 58 21.73 -10.83 3.82
CA LEU A 58 20.52 -10.56 4.60
C LEU A 58 20.31 -9.05 4.64
N LEU A 59 19.18 -8.60 4.14
CA LEU A 59 18.75 -7.21 4.17
C LEU A 59 17.62 -7.09 5.19
N ILE A 60 17.77 -6.22 6.18
CA ILE A 60 16.76 -5.91 7.19
C ILE A 60 16.38 -4.45 7.03
N SER A 61 15.19 -4.20 6.55
CA SER A 61 14.60 -2.88 6.35
C SER A 61 13.81 -2.41 7.57
N TYR A 62 13.34 -1.18 7.52
CA TYR A 62 12.48 -0.52 8.50
C TYR A 62 11.45 0.37 7.77
N ASP A 63 10.40 0.79 8.48
CA ASP A 63 9.33 1.64 7.95
C ASP A 63 8.65 1.06 6.70
N GLU A 64 8.47 -0.27 6.69
CA GLU A 64 7.70 -0.97 5.65
C GLU A 64 6.23 -0.59 5.72
N GLU A 65 5.64 -0.64 6.91
CA GLU A 65 4.20 -0.45 7.19
C GLU A 65 3.66 0.94 6.81
N ILE A 66 4.55 1.91 6.68
CA ILE A 66 4.21 3.26 6.22
C ILE A 66 4.54 3.50 4.74
N GLY A 67 4.79 2.43 3.98
CA GLY A 67 4.99 2.45 2.52
C GLY A 67 6.43 2.28 2.07
N CYS A 68 7.17 1.37 2.69
CA CYS A 68 8.53 0.97 2.33
C CYS A 68 9.54 2.14 2.34
N VAL A 69 9.31 3.14 3.21
CA VAL A 69 10.08 4.38 3.23
C VAL A 69 11.56 4.14 3.52
N GLY A 70 11.86 3.22 4.45
CA GLY A 70 13.23 2.89 4.80
C GLY A 70 14.02 2.30 3.63
N LEU A 71 13.41 1.42 2.84
CA LEU A 71 14.04 0.85 1.66
C LEU A 71 14.29 1.91 0.57
N GLN A 72 13.31 2.79 0.34
CA GLN A 72 13.46 3.90 -0.61
C GLN A 72 14.65 4.80 -0.26
N GLN A 73 14.83 5.11 1.02
CA GLN A 73 15.96 5.93 1.51
C GLN A 73 17.31 5.22 1.37
N MET A 74 17.34 3.89 1.49
CA MET A 74 18.56 3.08 1.39
C MET A 74 18.92 2.70 -0.05
N LYS A 75 18.04 2.85 -1.02
CA LYS A 75 18.21 2.35 -2.40
C LYS A 75 19.56 2.68 -3.02
N ALA A 76 20.01 3.92 -2.92
CA ALA A 76 21.30 4.34 -3.48
C ALA A 76 22.51 3.66 -2.83
N GLN A 77 22.41 3.28 -1.55
CA GLN A 77 23.48 2.61 -0.80
C GLN A 77 23.44 1.09 -1.03
N LEU A 78 22.26 0.51 -1.26
CA LEU A 78 22.11 -0.93 -1.41
C LEU A 78 22.58 -1.44 -2.77
N ALA A 79 22.35 -0.71 -3.85
CA ALA A 79 22.70 -1.13 -5.19
C ALA A 79 24.21 -1.53 -5.33
N PRO A 80 25.21 -0.76 -4.86
CA PRO A 80 26.60 -1.16 -4.90
C PRO A 80 26.96 -2.33 -3.98
N LEU A 81 26.24 -2.48 -2.84
CA LEU A 81 26.50 -3.56 -1.88
C LEU A 81 25.94 -4.90 -2.35
N LEU A 82 24.74 -4.92 -2.85
CA LEU A 82 24.05 -6.15 -3.31
C LEU A 82 24.51 -6.58 -4.69
N ARG A 83 25.14 -5.69 -5.47
CA ARG A 83 25.54 -5.94 -6.86
C ARG A 83 24.31 -6.38 -7.70
N ALA A 84 24.40 -7.52 -8.38
CA ALA A 84 23.29 -8.12 -9.14
C ALA A 84 22.89 -9.46 -8.50
N PRO A 85 22.00 -9.49 -7.50
CA PRO A 85 21.58 -10.74 -6.88
C PRO A 85 20.85 -11.59 -7.90
N GLN A 86 21.09 -12.90 -7.86
CA GLN A 86 20.40 -13.85 -8.76
C GLN A 86 18.98 -14.13 -8.31
N LEU A 87 18.72 -14.01 -7.02
CA LEU A 87 17.44 -14.23 -6.38
C LEU A 87 17.34 -13.30 -5.18
N CYS A 88 16.19 -12.68 -5.00
CA CYS A 88 15.77 -12.00 -3.79
C CYS A 88 14.49 -12.69 -3.28
N ILE A 89 14.45 -12.98 -1.97
CA ILE A 89 13.26 -13.51 -1.31
C ILE A 89 12.84 -12.48 -0.27
N VAL A 90 11.64 -11.94 -0.45
CA VAL A 90 10.98 -11.04 0.50
C VAL A 90 10.11 -11.89 1.42
N GLY A 91 10.26 -11.70 2.73
CA GLY A 91 9.70 -12.62 3.73
C GLY A 91 8.30 -12.29 4.21
N GLU A 92 7.48 -11.75 3.35
CA GLU A 92 6.09 -11.42 3.63
C GLU A 92 5.24 -12.67 3.90
N PRO A 93 4.20 -12.57 4.75
CA PRO A 93 3.37 -13.70 5.15
C PRO A 93 2.42 -14.15 4.03
N THR A 94 2.86 -15.09 3.21
CA THR A 94 2.11 -15.65 2.06
C THR A 94 1.59 -17.06 2.31
N GLU A 95 1.50 -17.50 3.57
CA GLU A 95 1.20 -18.90 3.93
C GLU A 95 2.16 -19.90 3.27
N MET A 96 3.43 -19.53 3.13
CA MET A 96 4.48 -20.30 2.44
C MET A 96 4.26 -20.46 0.92
N LYS A 97 3.26 -19.82 0.31
CA LYS A 97 3.09 -19.78 -1.14
C LYS A 97 4.09 -18.81 -1.77
N ILE A 98 4.41 -19.02 -3.02
CA ILE A 98 5.35 -18.18 -3.76
C ILE A 98 4.57 -17.04 -4.44
N ALA A 99 4.66 -15.83 -3.88
CA ALA A 99 4.06 -14.65 -4.50
C ALA A 99 4.91 -14.19 -5.70
N LEU A 100 4.29 -14.15 -6.86
CA LEU A 100 4.91 -13.74 -8.13
C LEU A 100 4.57 -12.31 -8.53
N GLY A 101 3.66 -11.67 -7.83
CA GLY A 101 3.25 -10.31 -8.12
C GLY A 101 2.43 -9.67 -7.01
N HIS A 102 2.49 -8.35 -6.98
CA HIS A 102 1.60 -7.51 -6.19
C HIS A 102 1.27 -6.22 -6.92
N LYS A 103 0.14 -5.62 -6.58
CA LYS A 103 -0.29 -4.34 -7.13
C LYS A 103 0.62 -3.20 -6.68
N GLY A 104 0.81 -2.22 -7.56
CA GLY A 104 1.38 -0.94 -7.16
C GLY A 104 0.39 -0.13 -6.33
N LYS A 105 0.90 0.84 -5.58
CA LYS A 105 0.09 1.73 -4.74
C LYS A 105 0.46 3.18 -4.97
N THR A 106 -0.55 4.04 -5.00
CA THR A 106 -0.36 5.49 -4.85
C THR A 106 -1.37 6.00 -3.84
N ALA A 107 -0.88 6.65 -2.79
CA ALA A 107 -1.68 7.28 -1.75
C ALA A 107 -1.71 8.79 -1.98
N TYR A 108 -2.90 9.37 -1.83
CA TYR A 108 -3.17 10.77 -2.11
C TYR A 108 -3.77 11.47 -0.90
N ARG A 109 -3.45 12.76 -0.77
CA ARG A 109 -4.20 13.72 0.04
C ARG A 109 -4.94 14.63 -0.92
N ALA A 110 -6.26 14.74 -0.75
CA ALA A 110 -7.07 15.76 -1.38
C ALA A 110 -7.48 16.79 -0.32
N THR A 111 -7.25 18.07 -0.61
CA THR A 111 -7.68 19.21 0.21
C THR A 111 -8.80 19.95 -0.49
N PHE A 112 -9.84 20.31 0.26
CA PHE A 112 -11.03 20.98 -0.24
C PHE A 112 -11.17 22.34 0.40
N THR A 113 -11.28 23.39 -0.42
CA THR A 113 -11.37 24.77 0.01
C THR A 113 -12.76 25.31 -0.29
N GLY A 114 -13.50 25.65 0.77
CA GLY A 114 -14.79 26.29 0.73
C GLY A 114 -14.72 27.75 1.21
N GLN A 115 -15.85 28.24 1.72
CA GLN A 115 -15.97 29.56 2.29
C GLN A 115 -16.78 29.50 3.58
N ALA A 116 -16.21 29.99 4.70
CA ALA A 116 -16.90 30.02 5.98
C ALA A 116 -18.05 31.02 5.99
N GLY A 117 -19.13 30.67 6.67
CA GLY A 117 -20.28 31.52 6.87
C GLY A 117 -21.25 30.94 7.87
N HIS A 118 -22.26 31.69 8.30
CA HIS A 118 -23.29 31.20 9.21
C HIS A 118 -24.19 30.17 8.48
N SER A 119 -24.49 29.07 9.13
CA SER A 119 -25.25 27.96 8.51
C SER A 119 -26.65 28.33 8.02
N SER A 120 -27.29 29.35 8.61
CA SER A 120 -28.58 29.86 8.10
C SER A 120 -28.51 30.48 6.71
N LEU A 121 -27.32 30.84 6.26
CA LEU A 121 -27.03 31.38 4.93
C LEU A 121 -26.21 30.39 4.07
N ALA A 122 -26.18 29.12 4.43
CA ALA A 122 -25.34 28.09 3.80
C ALA A 122 -25.41 28.07 2.25
N PRO A 123 -26.58 28.30 1.59
CA PRO A 123 -26.62 28.32 0.13
C PRO A 123 -25.81 29.42 -0.55
N GLN A 124 -25.33 30.43 0.21
CA GLN A 124 -24.51 31.52 -0.31
C GLN A 124 -22.99 31.20 -0.25
N PHE A 125 -22.61 30.07 0.33
CA PHE A 125 -21.22 29.71 0.58
C PHE A 125 -20.88 28.36 0.00
N ASP A 126 -19.62 28.19 -0.45
CA ASP A 126 -19.08 26.89 -0.85
C ASP A 126 -18.74 26.09 0.39
N ASN A 127 -19.40 24.95 0.57
CA ASN A 127 -19.15 24.05 1.68
C ASN A 127 -18.08 23.00 1.31
N ALA A 128 -16.92 23.04 1.97
CA ALA A 128 -15.81 22.14 1.71
C ALA A 128 -16.18 20.64 1.89
N LEU A 129 -17.06 20.30 2.83
CA LEU A 129 -17.54 18.92 3.01
C LEU A 129 -18.44 18.46 1.85
N HIS A 130 -19.25 19.36 1.27
CA HIS A 130 -20.07 19.01 0.10
C HIS A 130 -19.15 18.77 -1.12
N ILE A 131 -18.16 19.63 -1.35
CA ILE A 131 -17.16 19.44 -2.41
C ILE A 131 -16.45 18.09 -2.23
N ALA A 132 -16.04 17.75 -0.99
CA ALA A 132 -15.39 16.48 -0.71
C ALA A 132 -16.32 15.27 -0.97
N ALA A 133 -17.60 15.37 -0.62
CA ALA A 133 -18.59 14.30 -0.87
C ALA A 133 -18.80 14.08 -2.38
N ASP A 134 -18.89 15.15 -3.16
CA ASP A 134 -19.06 15.07 -4.61
C ASP A 134 -17.78 14.54 -5.30
N PHE A 135 -16.60 14.97 -4.84
CA PHE A 135 -15.32 14.41 -5.31
C PHE A 135 -15.23 12.92 -5.01
N MET A 136 -15.60 12.48 -3.80
CA MET A 136 -15.68 11.06 -3.43
C MET A 136 -16.65 10.30 -4.34
N SER A 137 -17.79 10.89 -4.68
CA SER A 137 -18.72 10.29 -5.63
C SER A 137 -18.09 10.12 -7.02
N GLY A 138 -17.28 11.07 -7.46
CA GLY A 138 -16.47 10.96 -8.67
C GLY A 138 -15.49 9.79 -8.63
N LEU A 139 -14.74 9.63 -7.53
CA LEU A 139 -13.82 8.50 -7.31
C LEU A 139 -14.57 7.16 -7.31
N ARG A 140 -15.74 7.08 -6.68
CA ARG A 140 -16.58 5.86 -6.68
C ARG A 140 -17.06 5.50 -8.09
N ASN A 141 -17.44 6.49 -8.90
CA ASN A 141 -17.83 6.26 -10.29
C ASN A 141 -16.65 5.75 -11.13
N MET A 142 -15.46 6.32 -10.93
CA MET A 142 -14.22 5.85 -11.55
C MET A 142 -13.91 4.40 -11.13
N GLN A 143 -14.02 4.06 -9.84
CA GLN A 143 -13.89 2.69 -9.34
C GLN A 143 -14.88 1.73 -10.04
N ASN A 144 -16.12 2.13 -10.18
CA ASN A 144 -17.15 1.31 -10.86
C ASN A 144 -16.83 1.08 -12.33
N GLN A 145 -16.21 2.04 -13.00
CA GLN A 145 -15.75 1.90 -14.40
C GLN A 145 -14.57 0.92 -14.48
N LEU A 146 -13.56 1.05 -13.61
CA LEU A 146 -12.42 0.14 -13.54
C LEU A 146 -12.87 -1.31 -13.28
N ALA A 147 -13.85 -1.52 -12.40
CA ALA A 147 -14.41 -2.84 -12.12
C ALA A 147 -15.18 -3.45 -13.31
N LYS A 148 -15.68 -2.64 -14.25
CA LYS A 148 -16.44 -3.11 -15.43
C LYS A 148 -15.56 -3.26 -16.67
N SER A 149 -14.57 -2.40 -16.84
CA SER A 149 -13.86 -2.26 -18.10
C SER A 149 -12.39 -2.69 -18.03
N GLY A 150 -11.84 -2.92 -16.81
CA GLY A 150 -10.45 -3.33 -16.61
C GLY A 150 -9.44 -2.23 -16.89
N PRO A 151 -8.16 -2.59 -17.06
CA PRO A 151 -7.64 -3.94 -17.31
C PRO A 151 -7.91 -4.93 -16.18
N PHE A 152 -7.89 -6.22 -16.52
CA PHE A 152 -8.14 -7.31 -15.58
C PHE A 152 -6.93 -8.25 -15.48
N ASP A 153 -6.68 -8.73 -14.27
CA ASP A 153 -5.75 -9.82 -13.99
C ASP A 153 -6.39 -10.77 -12.96
N PHE A 154 -6.83 -11.91 -13.45
CA PHE A 154 -7.61 -12.88 -12.67
C PHE A 154 -6.75 -13.77 -11.75
N ASP A 155 -5.44 -13.53 -11.68
CA ASP A 155 -4.57 -14.15 -10.68
C ASP A 155 -4.65 -13.42 -9.31
N TYR A 156 -5.31 -12.24 -9.25
CA TYR A 156 -5.62 -11.52 -8.02
C TYR A 156 -7.05 -11.79 -7.54
N ASP A 157 -7.29 -11.75 -6.24
CA ASP A 157 -8.63 -11.87 -5.66
C ASP A 157 -9.57 -10.76 -6.15
N ILE A 158 -9.04 -9.53 -6.24
CA ILE A 158 -9.71 -8.42 -6.91
C ILE A 158 -9.02 -8.16 -8.25
N PRO A 159 -9.57 -8.61 -9.40
CA PRO A 159 -8.85 -8.67 -10.66
C PRO A 159 -8.70 -7.33 -11.40
N TYR A 160 -8.90 -6.19 -10.76
CA TYR A 160 -8.83 -4.85 -11.35
C TYR A 160 -8.19 -3.84 -10.39
N THR A 161 -7.87 -2.66 -10.92
CA THR A 161 -7.37 -1.52 -10.14
C THR A 161 -8.43 -1.00 -9.19
N THR A 162 -8.09 -0.82 -7.92
CA THR A 162 -9.01 -0.37 -6.87
C THR A 162 -8.70 1.05 -6.40
N ILE A 163 -9.77 1.78 -6.02
CA ILE A 163 -9.70 3.11 -5.40
C ILE A 163 -10.40 3.02 -4.05
N HIS A 164 -9.71 3.39 -2.99
CA HIS A 164 -10.23 3.35 -1.62
C HIS A 164 -10.08 4.71 -0.94
N VAL A 165 -11.18 5.23 -0.39
CA VAL A 165 -11.16 6.40 0.48
C VAL A 165 -11.10 5.92 1.92
N GLY A 166 -9.96 6.17 2.58
CA GLY A 166 -9.71 5.69 3.95
C GLY A 166 -10.08 6.68 5.04
N LYS A 167 -10.02 7.98 4.74
CA LYS A 167 -10.32 9.02 5.74
C LYS A 167 -10.93 10.26 5.08
N LEU A 168 -11.90 10.85 5.73
CA LEU A 168 -12.45 12.17 5.42
C LEU A 168 -12.64 12.94 6.73
N SER A 169 -12.14 14.18 6.78
CA SER A 169 -12.30 15.06 7.95
C SER A 169 -12.52 16.50 7.49
N GLY A 170 -13.25 17.28 8.26
CA GLY A 170 -13.50 18.70 7.98
C GLY A 170 -14.62 19.27 8.84
N GLY A 171 -14.73 20.60 8.81
CA GLY A 171 -15.70 21.35 9.61
C GLY A 171 -15.26 21.53 11.06
N GLU A 172 -15.72 22.60 11.69
CA GLU A 172 -15.38 22.97 13.08
C GLU A 172 -16.62 22.95 14.01
N ALA A 173 -17.75 23.47 13.54
CA ALA A 173 -18.99 23.57 14.32
C ALA A 173 -20.21 23.42 13.42
N LEU A 174 -21.31 22.90 13.99
CA LEU A 174 -22.55 22.65 13.27
C LEU A 174 -23.15 23.90 12.62
N ASN A 175 -23.01 25.07 13.25
CA ASN A 175 -23.57 26.32 12.77
C ASN A 175 -22.64 27.18 11.90
N ILE A 176 -21.51 26.61 11.46
CA ILE A 176 -20.54 27.24 10.57
C ILE A 176 -20.42 26.39 9.30
N VAL A 177 -20.53 27.04 8.13
CA VAL A 177 -20.24 26.38 6.84
C VAL A 177 -18.74 26.05 6.77
N PRO A 178 -18.35 24.79 6.57
CA PRO A 178 -16.95 24.40 6.53
C PRO A 178 -16.20 25.05 5.36
N ASN A 179 -15.08 25.70 5.65
CA ASN A 179 -14.18 26.27 4.65
C ASN A 179 -13.01 25.35 4.28
N HIS A 180 -12.82 24.25 5.02
CA HIS A 180 -11.75 23.30 4.79
C HIS A 180 -12.22 21.86 5.07
N ALA A 181 -11.78 20.93 4.22
CA ALA A 181 -11.85 19.50 4.47
C ALA A 181 -10.62 18.80 3.85
N GLU A 182 -10.31 17.62 4.36
CA GLU A 182 -9.21 16.76 3.88
C GLU A 182 -9.71 15.33 3.69
N MET A 183 -9.26 14.69 2.62
CA MET A 183 -9.52 13.29 2.31
C MET A 183 -8.20 12.57 2.05
N LEU A 184 -8.04 11.39 2.64
CA LEU A 184 -6.97 10.45 2.28
C LEU A 184 -7.58 9.29 1.51
N PHE A 185 -7.02 9.03 0.32
CA PHE A 185 -7.43 7.91 -0.51
C PHE A 185 -6.22 7.26 -1.17
N GLU A 186 -6.37 6.01 -1.59
CA GLU A 186 -5.32 5.28 -2.28
C GLU A 186 -5.85 4.57 -3.53
N ILE A 187 -4.95 4.33 -4.46
CA ILE A 187 -5.16 3.52 -5.65
C ILE A 187 -4.20 2.34 -5.58
N ARG A 188 -4.74 1.13 -5.79
CA ARG A 188 -3.95 -0.08 -5.99
C ARG A 188 -4.10 -0.53 -7.43
N HIS A 189 -3.04 -0.37 -8.21
CA HIS A 189 -3.08 -0.56 -9.66
C HIS A 189 -2.39 -1.86 -10.10
N LEU A 190 -2.93 -2.47 -11.15
CA LEU A 190 -2.30 -3.58 -11.87
C LEU A 190 -1.11 -3.09 -12.72
N GLU A 191 -0.24 -4.02 -13.13
CA GLU A 191 0.83 -3.75 -14.12
C GLU A 191 0.26 -3.15 -15.41
N ALA A 192 -0.82 -3.74 -15.93
CA ALA A 192 -1.46 -3.32 -17.17
C ALA A 192 -2.20 -1.97 -17.08
N GLN A 193 -2.31 -1.39 -15.89
CA GLN A 193 -2.98 -0.10 -15.70
C GLN A 193 -2.03 1.07 -15.98
N ASN A 194 -2.40 1.89 -16.96
CA ASN A 194 -1.71 3.16 -17.15
C ASN A 194 -2.03 4.11 -15.98
N THR A 195 -1.03 4.45 -15.18
CA THR A 195 -1.18 5.33 -14.02
C THR A 195 -1.39 6.79 -14.41
N ASP A 196 -0.87 7.23 -15.55
CA ASP A 196 -1.08 8.60 -16.04
C ASP A 196 -2.55 8.82 -16.39
N ASP A 197 -3.24 7.83 -16.97
CA ASP A 197 -4.67 7.91 -17.23
C ASP A 197 -5.49 8.04 -15.95
N LEU A 198 -5.07 7.37 -14.87
CA LEU A 198 -5.72 7.51 -13.55
C LEU A 198 -5.57 8.93 -13.01
N ILE A 199 -4.37 9.50 -13.10
CA ILE A 199 -4.10 10.88 -12.66
C ILE A 199 -4.94 11.88 -13.48
N ILE A 200 -4.97 11.74 -14.80
CA ILE A 200 -5.79 12.58 -15.68
C ILE A 200 -7.28 12.53 -15.29
N HIS A 201 -7.81 11.35 -14.98
CA HIS A 201 -9.20 11.20 -14.55
C HIS A 201 -9.46 11.85 -13.18
N ILE A 202 -8.54 11.69 -12.22
CA ILE A 202 -8.65 12.32 -10.90
C ILE A 202 -8.63 13.85 -11.04
N ASP A 203 -7.71 14.38 -11.84
CA ASP A 203 -7.65 15.82 -12.14
C ASP A 203 -8.91 16.31 -12.82
N ALA A 204 -9.47 15.54 -13.74
CA ALA A 204 -10.75 15.88 -14.39
C ALA A 204 -11.92 15.93 -13.40
N ILE A 205 -11.93 15.04 -12.38
CA ILE A 205 -12.91 15.12 -11.29
C ILE A 205 -12.70 16.39 -10.47
N ALA A 206 -11.45 16.71 -10.10
CA ALA A 206 -11.10 17.88 -9.30
C ALA A 206 -11.46 19.22 -10.00
N ARG A 207 -11.21 19.32 -11.30
CA ARG A 207 -11.51 20.51 -12.11
C ARG A 207 -13.00 20.85 -12.19
N ARG A 208 -13.91 19.93 -11.93
CA ARG A 208 -15.36 20.22 -11.88
C ARG A 208 -15.73 21.21 -10.78
N PHE A 209 -14.85 21.39 -9.79
CA PHE A 209 -15.03 22.30 -8.67
C PHE A 209 -14.20 23.58 -8.81
N GLU A 210 -13.67 23.84 -10.01
CA GLU A 210 -12.98 25.10 -10.29
C GLU A 210 -13.97 26.26 -10.23
N LYS A 211 -13.59 27.32 -9.49
CA LYS A 211 -14.40 28.52 -9.32
C LYS A 211 -14.33 29.40 -10.57
N ASN A 212 -15.33 30.24 -10.77
CA ASN A 212 -15.41 31.17 -11.93
C ASN A 212 -14.22 32.14 -12.08
N ASN A 213 -13.40 32.27 -11.04
CA ASN A 213 -12.16 33.09 -11.05
C ASN A 213 -10.88 32.24 -11.28
N GLY A 214 -10.99 30.98 -11.69
CA GLY A 214 -9.86 30.09 -11.95
C GLY A 214 -9.21 29.51 -10.66
N VAL A 215 -9.78 29.74 -9.48
CA VAL A 215 -9.26 29.17 -8.23
C VAL A 215 -9.76 27.73 -8.09
N GLN A 216 -8.84 26.80 -8.00
CA GLN A 216 -9.16 25.39 -7.73
C GLN A 216 -9.66 25.22 -6.29
N ALA A 217 -10.84 24.63 -6.14
CA ALA A 217 -11.38 24.25 -4.82
C ALA A 217 -10.82 22.94 -4.29
N VAL A 218 -10.18 22.12 -5.15
CA VAL A 218 -9.61 20.81 -4.81
C VAL A 218 -8.12 20.79 -5.15
N GLY A 219 -7.28 20.63 -4.14
CA GLY A 219 -5.85 20.37 -4.28
C GLY A 219 -5.56 18.86 -4.10
N ILE A 220 -4.66 18.29 -4.91
CA ILE A 220 -4.29 16.88 -4.84
C ILE A 220 -2.78 16.76 -4.69
N GLU A 221 -2.34 15.98 -3.72
CA GLU A 221 -0.94 15.69 -3.42
C GLU A 221 -0.72 14.18 -3.33
N ILE A 222 0.35 13.67 -3.94
CA ILE A 222 0.81 12.30 -3.72
C ILE A 222 1.63 12.28 -2.43
N ILE A 223 1.22 11.47 -1.45
CA ILE A 223 1.89 11.36 -0.16
C ILE A 223 2.80 10.13 -0.05
N ASN A 224 2.51 9.09 -0.83
CA ASN A 224 3.34 7.89 -0.92
C ASN A 224 3.02 7.12 -2.20
N ALA A 225 4.02 6.49 -2.79
CA ALA A 225 3.83 5.58 -3.91
C ALA A 225 4.92 4.51 -3.93
N TYR A 226 4.54 3.30 -4.37
CA TYR A 226 5.47 2.25 -4.76
C TYR A 226 4.95 1.51 -6.01
N PRO A 227 5.86 0.99 -6.86
CA PRO A 227 5.46 0.34 -8.09
C PRO A 227 4.80 -1.02 -7.84
N TYR A 228 4.17 -1.58 -8.87
CA TYR A 228 3.79 -2.99 -8.89
C TYR A 228 5.06 -3.88 -8.99
N PHE A 229 4.90 -5.13 -8.61
CA PHE A 229 5.88 -6.19 -8.87
C PHE A 229 5.22 -7.29 -9.67
N GLU A 230 5.91 -7.76 -10.70
CA GLU A 230 5.44 -8.88 -11.52
C GLU A 230 6.63 -9.75 -11.97
N MET A 231 6.54 -11.05 -11.72
CA MET A 231 7.54 -12.03 -12.14
C MET A 231 6.92 -13.11 -13.02
N LYS A 232 7.58 -13.41 -14.13
CA LYS A 232 7.13 -14.45 -15.05
C LYS A 232 7.17 -15.84 -14.38
N SER A 233 6.05 -16.51 -14.37
CA SER A 233 5.88 -17.82 -13.73
C SER A 233 6.74 -18.95 -14.31
N ASN A 234 7.26 -18.80 -15.53
CA ASN A 234 8.12 -19.78 -16.19
C ASN A 234 9.62 -19.59 -15.90
N HIS A 235 9.99 -18.63 -15.06
CA HIS A 235 11.39 -18.38 -14.70
C HIS A 235 11.99 -19.59 -13.97
N GLU A 236 13.23 -19.98 -14.33
CA GLU A 236 13.90 -21.18 -13.80
C GLU A 236 14.06 -21.18 -12.27
N LEU A 237 14.33 -20.01 -11.68
CA LEU A 237 14.43 -19.88 -10.22
C LEU A 237 13.08 -20.13 -9.54
N ILE A 238 11.97 -19.71 -10.14
CA ILE A 238 10.63 -19.97 -9.61
C ILE A 238 10.31 -21.45 -9.67
N LYS A 239 10.59 -22.13 -10.79
CA LYS A 239 10.45 -23.60 -10.89
C LYS A 239 11.25 -24.32 -9.81
N LYS A 240 12.48 -23.87 -9.56
CA LYS A 240 13.34 -24.42 -8.50
C LYS A 240 12.75 -24.17 -7.11
N LEU A 241 12.26 -22.98 -6.82
CA LEU A 241 11.61 -22.68 -5.54
C LEU A 241 10.37 -23.55 -5.32
N ILE A 242 9.51 -23.67 -6.32
CA ILE A 242 8.33 -24.57 -6.27
C ILE A 242 8.75 -26.00 -5.96
N SER A 243 9.81 -26.52 -6.61
CA SER A 243 10.29 -27.88 -6.36
C SER A 243 10.86 -28.10 -4.95
N ILE A 244 11.40 -27.05 -4.32
CA ILE A 244 11.96 -27.11 -2.96
C ILE A 244 10.86 -26.98 -1.91
N THR A 245 9.92 -26.04 -2.11
CA THR A 245 8.87 -25.72 -1.14
C THR A 245 7.64 -26.61 -1.28
N ASN A 246 7.45 -27.22 -2.45
CA ASN A 246 6.24 -27.98 -2.81
C ASN A 246 4.95 -27.18 -2.57
N THR A 247 4.98 -25.90 -2.90
CA THR A 247 3.87 -24.96 -2.69
C THR A 247 3.41 -24.33 -4.01
N ASP A 248 2.17 -23.81 -3.98
CA ASP A 248 1.61 -23.10 -5.13
C ASP A 248 2.20 -21.69 -5.28
N LYS A 249 2.03 -21.14 -6.47
CA LYS A 249 2.30 -19.73 -6.79
C LYS A 249 1.00 -18.94 -6.73
N ILE A 250 1.10 -17.69 -6.29
CA ILE A 250 -0.02 -16.77 -6.14
C ILE A 250 0.39 -15.35 -6.58
N LYS A 251 -0.59 -14.46 -6.72
CA LYS A 251 -0.40 -13.01 -6.62
C LYS A 251 -1.08 -12.52 -5.35
N VAL A 252 -0.58 -11.44 -4.76
CA VAL A 252 -1.12 -10.88 -3.53
C VAL A 252 -1.62 -9.45 -3.75
N ASP A 253 -2.73 -9.10 -3.12
CA ASP A 253 -3.35 -7.77 -3.28
C ASP A 253 -2.67 -6.68 -2.43
N PHE A 254 -1.89 -7.07 -1.41
CA PHE A 254 -1.08 -6.14 -0.60
C PHE A 254 0.27 -5.86 -1.26
N GLY A 255 0.85 -4.69 -1.00
CA GLY A 255 2.18 -4.34 -1.48
C GLY A 255 3.27 -4.89 -0.59
N THR A 256 4.46 -4.99 -1.15
CA THR A 256 5.67 -5.44 -0.47
C THR A 256 6.87 -4.65 -0.94
N GLU A 257 8.01 -4.85 -0.33
CA GLU A 257 9.30 -4.27 -0.73
C GLU A 257 9.88 -4.86 -2.03
N ALA A 258 9.14 -5.75 -2.71
CA ALA A 258 9.58 -6.36 -3.97
C ALA A 258 9.38 -5.46 -5.20
N GLY A 259 8.55 -4.41 -5.07
CA GLY A 259 8.26 -3.44 -6.12
C GLY A 259 9.32 -2.38 -6.36
#